data_cfd668642be0de07237021def9e00cbd
#
_entry.id   cfd668642be0de07237021def9e00cbd
#
_cell.length_a   1.000
_cell.length_b   1.000
_cell.length_c   1.000
_cell.angle_alpha   90.00
_cell.angle_beta   90.00
_cell.angle_gamma   90.00
#
_symmetry.space_group_name_H-M   'P 1'
#
loop_
_entity.id
_entity.type
_entity.pdbx_description
1 polymer ?
#
loop_
_entity_poly.entity_id
_entity_poly.type
_entity_poly.pdbx_seq_one_letter_code
_entity_poly.pdbx_strand_id
1 'polypeptide(L)'
;MSYKIVVDSGCDLPQRLREDEHFVVVPLTLSVGGVDIVDDDSFNQKDFLKRVSESKECPKSACPSPERYLSEYESAAGDVYVITLSGRLSGSYNSALVAADMYEEDGGSNNVHVFDSLSGCCGEAVIAMKIVECVEQGMGFDEVVKTVSQFRDGMKTYFVLETLETLRKNGRLTNLQAILANVLSIKPVMSAREGEIIKLEQTRGINKALKRMCEIILENVKEPQNKVLAISHCNCPERAEYVKGLLLDKCSFKDVVIVDTAGVATMYANDGGIVVAV
;
A
#
# COMPACT_ATOMS: atom_id res chain seq x y z
N MET A 1 6.75 4.95 25.72
CA MET A 1 7.34 3.64 25.36
C MET A 1 8.18 3.87 24.11
N SER A 2 9.36 3.23 24.02
CA SER A 2 10.13 3.28 22.77
C SER A 2 9.53 2.28 21.78
N TYR A 3 9.38 2.68 20.53
CA TYR A 3 8.87 1.82 19.47
C TYR A 3 9.47 2.19 18.11
N LYS A 4 9.40 1.27 17.18
CA LYS A 4 9.82 1.46 15.78
C LYS A 4 8.74 0.89 14.86
N ILE A 5 8.43 1.61 13.80
CA ILE A 5 7.52 1.15 12.74
C ILE A 5 8.36 0.94 11.48
N VAL A 6 8.40 -0.30 11.02
CA VAL A 6 9.11 -0.71 9.81
C VAL A 6 8.07 -0.97 8.72
N VAL A 7 8.18 -0.28 7.60
CA VAL A 7 7.30 -0.50 6.44
C VAL A 7 8.14 -0.90 5.23
N ASP A 8 7.58 -1.68 4.30
CA ASP A 8 8.24 -1.80 3.00
C ASP A 8 7.87 -0.61 2.09
N SER A 9 8.58 -0.42 1.00
CA SER A 9 8.34 0.71 0.10
C SER A 9 7.07 0.60 -0.74
N GLY A 10 6.25 -0.44 -0.52
CA GLY A 10 4.86 -0.48 -0.99
C GLY A 10 3.94 0.46 -0.24
N CYS A 11 4.38 0.94 0.91
CA CYS A 11 3.66 1.88 1.75
C CYS A 11 3.85 3.32 1.27
N ASP A 12 2.79 3.92 0.75
CA ASP A 12 2.80 5.34 0.38
C ASP A 12 2.61 6.21 1.63
N LEU A 13 3.69 6.42 2.38
CA LEU A 13 3.67 7.22 3.61
C LEU A 13 3.42 8.71 3.32
N PRO A 14 2.53 9.36 4.07
CA PRO A 14 2.48 10.82 4.08
C PRO A 14 3.78 11.40 4.65
N GLN A 15 4.17 12.60 4.17
CA GLN A 15 5.46 13.20 4.51
C GLN A 15 5.70 13.29 6.02
N ARG A 16 4.68 13.62 6.81
CA ARG A 16 4.78 13.71 8.27
C ARG A 16 5.24 12.41 8.95
N LEU A 17 4.89 11.23 8.37
CA LEU A 17 5.32 9.94 8.90
C LEU A 17 6.66 9.50 8.29
N ARG A 18 6.96 9.92 7.08
CA ARG A 18 8.26 9.68 6.46
C ARG A 18 9.40 10.41 7.17
N GLU A 19 9.11 11.58 7.75
CA GLU A 19 10.06 12.40 8.52
C GLU A 19 10.10 12.07 10.01
N ASP A 20 9.22 11.18 10.50
CA ASP A 20 9.16 10.76 11.90
C ASP A 20 10.25 9.72 12.19
N GLU A 21 11.06 9.96 13.23
CA GLU A 21 12.19 9.12 13.63
C GLU A 21 11.81 7.68 14.01
N HIS A 22 10.54 7.42 14.30
CA HIS A 22 10.05 6.07 14.60
C HIS A 22 9.85 5.23 13.34
N PHE A 23 9.86 5.85 12.14
CA PHE A 23 9.59 5.17 10.88
C PHE A 23 10.85 4.81 10.12
N VAL A 24 10.88 3.61 9.58
CA VAL A 24 11.91 3.16 8.64
C VAL A 24 11.24 2.48 7.45
N VAL A 25 11.72 2.82 6.25
CA VAL A 25 11.29 2.19 5.01
C VAL A 25 12.34 1.18 4.55
N VAL A 26 11.94 -0.08 4.39
CA VAL A 26 12.75 -1.15 3.80
C VAL A 26 12.44 -1.22 2.30
N PRO A 27 13.39 -0.81 1.43
CA PRO A 27 13.08 -0.61 0.02
C PRO A 27 13.02 -1.92 -0.77
N LEU A 28 12.02 -2.03 -1.66
CA LEU A 28 12.00 -2.99 -2.74
C LEU A 28 12.98 -2.55 -3.85
N THR A 29 13.29 -3.46 -4.75
CA THR A 29 14.05 -3.15 -5.96
C THR A 29 13.14 -3.26 -7.18
N LEU A 30 13.18 -2.27 -8.05
CA LEU A 30 12.45 -2.21 -9.31
C LEU A 30 13.41 -2.46 -10.46
N SER A 31 12.99 -3.20 -11.48
CA SER A 31 13.80 -3.44 -12.68
C SER A 31 13.01 -3.03 -13.93
N VAL A 32 13.58 -2.14 -14.74
CA VAL A 32 12.98 -1.69 -16.00
C VAL A 32 14.07 -1.43 -17.05
N GLY A 33 13.90 -2.02 -18.22
CA GLY A 33 14.86 -1.86 -19.34
C GLY A 33 16.30 -2.28 -18.97
N GLY A 34 16.45 -3.31 -18.14
CA GLY A 34 17.76 -3.81 -17.67
C GLY A 34 18.45 -2.96 -16.61
N VAL A 35 17.76 -1.98 -16.02
CA VAL A 35 18.27 -1.14 -14.95
C VAL A 35 17.52 -1.45 -13.65
N ASP A 36 18.26 -1.72 -12.58
CA ASP A 36 17.72 -1.87 -11.24
C ASP A 36 17.69 -0.50 -10.53
N ILE A 37 16.57 -0.22 -9.87
CA ILE A 37 16.30 1.03 -9.16
C ILE A 37 15.83 0.64 -7.76
N VAL A 38 16.49 1.16 -6.74
CA VAL A 38 16.05 1.01 -5.35
C VAL A 38 14.88 1.96 -5.10
N ASP A 39 13.83 1.44 -4.48
CA ASP A 39 12.62 2.23 -4.16
C ASP A 39 12.79 2.93 -2.81
N ASP A 40 13.73 3.85 -2.75
CA ASP A 40 14.07 4.66 -1.58
C ASP A 40 13.83 6.17 -1.85
N ASP A 41 14.32 7.03 -0.97
CA ASP A 41 14.15 8.48 -1.08
C ASP A 41 14.79 9.10 -2.34
N SER A 42 15.65 8.36 -3.05
CA SER A 42 16.21 8.79 -4.34
C SER A 42 15.30 8.50 -5.53
N PHE A 43 14.20 7.77 -5.32
CA PHE A 43 13.26 7.40 -6.38
C PHE A 43 12.62 8.61 -7.04
N ASN A 44 12.69 8.70 -8.37
CA ASN A 44 12.04 9.73 -9.15
C ASN A 44 10.89 9.14 -10.00
N GLN A 45 9.66 9.43 -9.59
CA GLN A 45 8.46 8.91 -10.23
C GLN A 45 8.38 9.24 -11.72
N LYS A 46 8.69 10.49 -12.11
CA LYS A 46 8.59 10.94 -13.51
C LYS A 46 9.61 10.25 -14.40
N ASP A 47 10.85 10.13 -13.93
CA ASP A 47 11.90 9.43 -14.65
C ASP A 47 11.59 7.95 -14.78
N PHE A 48 11.03 7.34 -13.74
CA PHE A 48 10.61 5.94 -13.76
C PHE A 48 9.47 5.72 -14.78
N LEU A 49 8.42 6.52 -14.75
CA LEU A 49 7.30 6.44 -15.71
C LEU A 49 7.78 6.62 -17.16
N LYS A 50 8.72 7.54 -17.38
CA LYS A 50 9.35 7.72 -18.69
C LYS A 50 10.07 6.45 -19.14
N ARG A 51 10.92 5.86 -18.29
CA ARG A 51 11.61 4.59 -18.60
C ARG A 51 10.64 3.45 -18.89
N VAL A 52 9.57 3.32 -18.12
CA VAL A 52 8.51 2.33 -18.35
C VAL A 52 7.87 2.53 -19.72
N SER A 53 7.57 3.77 -20.10
CA SER A 53 6.95 4.07 -21.41
C SER A 53 7.86 3.81 -22.60
N GLU A 54 9.18 3.94 -22.43
CA GLU A 54 10.20 3.68 -23.45
C GLU A 54 10.62 2.21 -23.52
N SER A 55 10.36 1.42 -22.46
CA SER A 55 10.74 0.01 -22.38
C SER A 55 9.77 -0.88 -23.16
N LYS A 56 10.32 -1.85 -23.88
CA LYS A 56 9.54 -2.94 -24.51
C LYS A 56 9.18 -4.05 -23.51
N GLU A 57 9.92 -4.11 -22.40
CA GLU A 57 9.72 -5.12 -21.36
C GLU A 57 8.85 -4.58 -20.23
N CYS A 58 8.06 -5.48 -19.65
CA CYS A 58 7.28 -5.16 -18.47
C CYS A 58 8.23 -4.96 -17.28
N PRO A 59 8.10 -3.88 -16.53
CA PRO A 59 8.89 -3.68 -15.32
C PRO A 59 8.60 -4.80 -14.30
N LYS A 60 9.58 -5.10 -13.46
CA LYS A 60 9.50 -6.11 -12.41
C LYS A 60 9.87 -5.51 -11.07
N SER A 61 9.47 -6.17 -9.98
CA SER A 61 9.91 -5.82 -8.62
C SER A 61 10.41 -7.06 -7.89
N ALA A 62 11.37 -6.85 -6.99
CA ALA A 62 11.85 -7.84 -6.04
C ALA A 62 11.61 -7.31 -4.61
N CYS A 63 11.10 -8.18 -3.73
CA CYS A 63 10.93 -7.86 -2.31
C CYS A 63 12.30 -7.75 -1.62
N PRO A 64 12.39 -7.05 -0.49
CA PRO A 64 13.58 -7.01 0.34
C PRO A 64 13.94 -8.40 0.85
N SER A 65 15.24 -8.66 1.07
CA SER A 65 15.69 -9.89 1.71
C SER A 65 15.41 -9.87 3.22
N PRO A 66 15.37 -11.04 3.89
CA PRO A 66 15.19 -11.11 5.34
C PRO A 66 16.23 -10.30 6.11
N GLU A 67 17.50 -10.29 5.67
CA GLU A 67 18.59 -9.57 6.35
C GLU A 67 18.33 -8.05 6.40
N ARG A 68 17.61 -7.49 5.41
CA ARG A 68 17.24 -6.07 5.40
C ARG A 68 16.24 -5.74 6.51
N TYR A 69 15.29 -6.63 6.77
CA TYR A 69 14.37 -6.49 7.91
C TYR A 69 15.06 -6.75 9.23
N LEU A 70 15.89 -7.81 9.31
CA LEU A 70 16.62 -8.18 10.52
C LEU A 70 17.46 -7.01 11.06
N SER A 71 18.18 -6.31 10.19
CA SER A 71 18.99 -5.15 10.61
C SER A 71 18.13 -4.04 11.25
N GLU A 72 16.86 -3.92 10.87
CA GLU A 72 15.94 -2.96 11.47
C GLU A 72 15.40 -3.43 12.84
N TYR A 73 15.27 -4.73 13.04
CA TYR A 73 14.88 -5.29 14.34
C TYR A 73 16.00 -5.20 15.35
N GLU A 74 17.24 -5.51 14.95
CA GLU A 74 18.45 -5.41 15.78
C GLU A 74 18.75 -3.99 16.24
N SER A 75 18.52 -3.01 15.38
CA SER A 75 18.77 -1.59 15.66
C SER A 75 17.66 -0.91 16.46
N ALA A 76 16.56 -1.60 16.75
CA ALA A 76 15.43 -1.04 17.49
C ALA A 76 15.71 -0.97 19.01
N ALA A 77 15.25 0.12 19.62
CA ALA A 77 15.37 0.34 21.07
C ALA A 77 14.07 0.05 21.85
N GLY A 78 13.15 -0.73 21.28
CA GLY A 78 11.85 -1.03 21.88
C GLY A 78 10.98 -1.91 20.98
N ASP A 79 9.68 -1.87 21.16
CA ASP A 79 8.73 -2.64 20.37
C ASP A 79 8.82 -2.33 18.87
N VAL A 80 8.78 -3.36 18.03
CA VAL A 80 8.88 -3.25 16.58
C VAL A 80 7.58 -3.71 15.92
N TYR A 81 6.95 -2.81 15.20
CA TYR A 81 5.76 -3.08 14.39
C TYR A 81 6.13 -3.02 12.92
N VAL A 82 5.98 -4.12 12.22
CA VAL A 82 6.34 -4.24 10.80
C VAL A 82 5.06 -4.31 9.97
N ILE A 83 4.97 -3.53 8.91
CA ILE A 83 3.85 -3.56 7.98
C ILE A 83 4.43 -3.81 6.59
N THR A 84 3.86 -4.75 5.86
CA THR A 84 4.30 -5.07 4.50
C THR A 84 3.14 -5.07 3.53
N LEU A 85 3.46 -4.95 2.26
CA LEU A 85 2.54 -5.32 1.18
C LEU A 85 1.86 -6.65 1.47
N SER A 86 0.61 -6.80 1.01
CA SER A 86 -0.11 -8.07 1.09
C SER A 86 0.79 -9.26 0.70
N GLY A 87 0.85 -10.27 1.56
CA GLY A 87 1.58 -11.51 1.31
C GLY A 87 1.04 -12.31 0.11
N ARG A 88 -0.15 -11.93 -0.40
CA ARG A 88 -0.70 -12.47 -1.66
C ARG A 88 -0.12 -11.78 -2.90
N LEU A 89 0.47 -10.60 -2.74
CA LEU A 89 0.99 -9.78 -3.85
C LEU A 89 2.52 -9.72 -3.87
N SER A 90 3.17 -9.83 -2.71
CA SER A 90 4.62 -9.67 -2.54
C SER A 90 5.20 -10.70 -1.59
N GLY A 91 6.49 -11.03 -1.78
CA GLY A 91 7.27 -11.81 -0.83
C GLY A 91 7.71 -11.03 0.41
N SER A 92 7.44 -9.71 0.48
CA SER A 92 7.87 -8.85 1.61
C SER A 92 7.40 -9.39 2.96
N TYR A 93 6.14 -9.81 3.06
CA TYR A 93 5.60 -10.38 4.28
C TYR A 93 6.38 -11.62 4.76
N ASN A 94 6.64 -12.55 3.84
CA ASN A 94 7.42 -13.75 4.18
C ASN A 94 8.87 -13.42 4.55
N SER A 95 9.51 -12.48 3.85
CA SER A 95 10.87 -12.02 4.19
C SER A 95 10.92 -11.40 5.59
N ALA A 96 9.92 -10.60 5.94
CA ALA A 96 9.83 -9.99 7.26
C ALA A 96 9.59 -11.02 8.39
N LEU A 97 8.77 -12.07 8.12
CA LEU A 97 8.56 -13.17 9.07
C LEU A 97 9.84 -13.98 9.30
N VAL A 98 10.54 -14.35 8.21
CA VAL A 98 11.84 -15.07 8.33
C VAL A 98 12.84 -14.24 9.14
N ALA A 99 12.87 -12.93 8.95
CA ALA A 99 13.71 -12.04 9.74
C ALA A 99 13.32 -12.03 11.23
N ALA A 100 12.01 -12.11 11.54
CA ALA A 100 11.56 -12.17 12.93
C ALA A 100 11.96 -13.50 13.61
N ASP A 101 11.85 -14.62 12.89
CA ASP A 101 12.31 -15.91 13.37
C ASP A 101 13.84 -15.90 13.63
N MET A 102 14.64 -15.36 12.69
CA MET A 102 16.10 -15.20 12.86
C MET A 102 16.43 -14.33 14.08
N TYR A 103 15.71 -13.21 14.26
CA TYR A 103 15.91 -12.31 15.40
C TYR A 103 15.64 -13.00 16.74
N GLU A 104 14.60 -13.82 16.83
CA GLU A 104 14.27 -14.60 18.02
C GLU A 104 15.33 -15.70 18.30
N GLU A 105 15.75 -16.43 17.27
CA GLU A 105 16.79 -17.47 17.37
C GLU A 105 18.14 -16.91 17.84
N ASP A 106 18.48 -15.68 17.43
CA ASP A 106 19.71 -14.99 17.85
C ASP A 106 19.60 -14.32 19.24
N GLY A 107 18.47 -14.50 19.94
CA GLY A 107 18.24 -14.01 21.30
C GLY A 107 17.85 -12.53 21.35
N GLY A 108 17.21 -12.01 20.32
CA GLY A 108 16.66 -10.67 20.28
C GLY A 108 15.70 -10.39 21.45
N SER A 109 15.78 -9.20 22.03
CA SER A 109 15.05 -8.84 23.27
C SER A 109 13.82 -7.96 23.04
N ASN A 110 13.67 -7.39 21.86
CA ASN A 110 12.49 -6.56 21.54
C ASN A 110 11.31 -7.42 21.10
N ASN A 111 10.10 -6.96 21.39
CA ASN A 111 8.91 -7.56 20.78
C ASN A 111 8.85 -7.15 19.30
N VAL A 112 8.68 -8.11 18.43
CA VAL A 112 8.53 -7.88 16.97
C VAL A 112 7.21 -8.47 16.51
N HIS A 113 6.41 -7.69 15.79
CA HIS A 113 5.19 -8.20 15.15
C HIS A 113 5.10 -7.74 13.69
N VAL A 114 4.85 -8.69 12.80
CA VAL A 114 4.72 -8.45 11.36
C VAL A 114 3.26 -8.51 10.95
N PHE A 115 2.73 -7.37 10.50
CA PHE A 115 1.39 -7.28 9.92
C PHE A 115 1.44 -7.54 8.41
N ASP A 116 0.74 -8.58 7.95
CA ASP A 116 0.29 -8.63 6.56
C ASP A 116 -0.78 -7.55 6.39
N SER A 117 -0.52 -6.51 5.61
CA SER A 117 -1.48 -5.42 5.43
C SER A 117 -2.78 -5.87 4.74
N LEU A 118 -2.77 -6.99 4.03
CA LEU A 118 -3.82 -7.42 3.10
C LEU A 118 -4.17 -6.34 2.06
N SER A 119 -3.24 -5.42 1.83
CA SER A 119 -3.39 -4.21 1.05
C SER A 119 -2.06 -3.81 0.38
N GLY A 120 -1.94 -2.56 0.00
CA GLY A 120 -0.77 -1.86 -0.50
C GLY A 120 -1.03 -0.35 -0.55
N CYS A 121 -0.02 0.42 -0.95
CA CYS A 121 -0.14 1.86 -1.14
C CYS A 121 -0.58 2.57 0.16
N CYS A 122 -1.55 3.48 0.06
CA CYS A 122 -2.11 4.19 1.21
C CYS A 122 -2.77 3.27 2.25
N GLY A 123 -3.12 2.02 1.90
CA GLY A 123 -3.69 1.07 2.86
C GLY A 123 -2.71 0.68 3.95
N GLU A 124 -1.43 0.49 3.61
CA GLU A 124 -0.38 0.26 4.61
C GLU A 124 -0.18 1.49 5.48
N ALA A 125 -0.18 2.70 4.89
CA ALA A 125 -0.05 3.94 5.63
C ALA A 125 -1.17 4.14 6.66
N VAL A 126 -2.42 3.75 6.36
CA VAL A 126 -3.55 3.82 7.30
C VAL A 126 -3.35 2.86 8.48
N ILE A 127 -2.79 1.66 8.24
CA ILE A 127 -2.43 0.73 9.31
C ILE A 127 -1.31 1.33 10.19
N ALA A 128 -0.29 1.93 9.57
CA ALA A 128 0.79 2.60 10.29
C ALA A 128 0.27 3.74 11.17
N MET A 129 -0.62 4.56 10.64
CA MET A 129 -1.29 5.62 11.41
C MET A 129 -2.08 5.07 12.60
N LYS A 130 -2.71 3.89 12.45
CA LYS A 130 -3.43 3.24 13.53
C LYS A 130 -2.50 2.70 14.62
N ILE A 131 -1.31 2.22 14.27
CA ILE A 131 -0.28 1.83 15.26
C ILE A 131 0.12 3.05 16.08
N VAL A 132 0.46 4.18 15.41
CA VAL A 132 0.82 5.43 16.11
C VAL A 132 -0.29 5.84 17.08
N GLU A 133 -1.56 5.87 16.63
CA GLU A 133 -2.70 6.20 17.48
C GLU A 133 -2.78 5.30 18.72
N CYS A 134 -2.60 3.99 18.59
CA CYS A 134 -2.65 3.05 19.70
C CYS A 134 -1.50 3.25 20.70
N VAL A 135 -0.28 3.46 20.19
CA VAL A 135 0.90 3.69 21.04
C VAL A 135 0.79 5.03 21.78
N GLU A 136 0.33 6.09 21.12
CA GLU A 136 0.09 7.40 21.74
C GLU A 136 -0.99 7.36 22.84
N GLN A 137 -1.96 6.44 22.71
CA GLN A 137 -2.95 6.15 23.76
C GLN A 137 -2.39 5.34 24.93
N GLY A 138 -1.12 4.93 24.87
CA GLY A 138 -0.45 4.19 25.94
C GLY A 138 -0.76 2.69 25.94
N MET A 139 -1.27 2.12 24.86
CA MET A 139 -1.53 0.68 24.75
C MET A 139 -0.23 -0.12 24.80
N GLY A 140 -0.24 -1.27 25.48
CA GLY A 140 0.87 -2.22 25.46
C GLY A 140 0.96 -2.97 24.14
N PHE A 141 2.12 -3.63 23.89
CA PHE A 141 2.42 -4.31 22.63
C PHE A 141 1.29 -5.23 22.14
N ASP A 142 0.86 -6.18 22.98
CA ASP A 142 -0.18 -7.15 22.61
C ASP A 142 -1.53 -6.49 22.32
N GLU A 143 -1.84 -5.40 23.03
CA GLU A 143 -3.07 -4.65 22.82
C GLU A 143 -3.03 -3.88 21.49
N VAL A 144 -1.88 -3.29 21.14
CA VAL A 144 -1.64 -2.67 19.82
C VAL A 144 -1.82 -3.71 18.74
N VAL A 145 -1.14 -4.87 18.83
CA VAL A 145 -1.21 -5.94 17.84
C VAL A 145 -2.66 -6.39 17.61
N LYS A 146 -3.38 -6.64 18.69
CA LYS A 146 -4.79 -7.07 18.62
C LYS A 146 -5.68 -5.99 17.99
N THR A 147 -5.55 -4.74 18.44
CA THR A 147 -6.40 -3.64 17.98
C THR A 147 -6.16 -3.31 16.51
N VAL A 148 -4.88 -3.28 16.09
CA VAL A 148 -4.49 -2.99 14.72
C VAL A 148 -4.88 -4.15 13.78
N SER A 149 -4.78 -5.40 14.21
CA SER A 149 -5.23 -6.55 13.42
C SER A 149 -6.75 -6.48 13.15
N GLN A 150 -7.55 -6.16 14.15
CA GLN A 150 -9.00 -5.99 13.99
C GLN A 150 -9.33 -4.80 13.07
N PHE A 151 -8.59 -3.70 13.21
CA PHE A 151 -8.73 -2.53 12.35
C PHE A 151 -8.42 -2.87 10.89
N ARG A 152 -7.28 -3.55 10.61
CA ARG A 152 -6.87 -4.01 9.28
C ARG A 152 -7.95 -4.88 8.63
N ASP A 153 -8.54 -5.82 9.37
CA ASP A 153 -9.58 -6.72 8.86
C ASP A 153 -10.86 -5.98 8.46
N GLY A 154 -11.13 -4.84 9.09
CA GLY A 154 -12.24 -3.93 8.78
C GLY A 154 -11.95 -2.94 7.66
N MET A 155 -10.68 -2.70 7.33
CA MET A 155 -10.27 -1.77 6.29
C MET A 155 -10.58 -2.32 4.88
N LYS A 156 -10.90 -1.41 3.95
CA LYS A 156 -11.15 -1.78 2.55
C LYS A 156 -10.28 -0.94 1.63
N THR A 157 -9.72 -1.59 0.63
CA THR A 157 -8.92 -0.93 -0.41
C THR A 157 -9.64 -1.04 -1.75
N TYR A 158 -9.72 0.08 -2.46
CA TYR A 158 -10.34 0.21 -3.77
C TYR A 158 -9.38 0.88 -4.73
N PHE A 159 -9.44 0.52 -6.01
CA PHE A 159 -8.59 1.20 -6.98
C PHE A 159 -9.16 1.18 -8.40
N VAL A 160 -8.77 2.19 -9.16
CA VAL A 160 -9.03 2.32 -10.60
C VAL A 160 -7.72 2.73 -11.26
N LEU A 161 -7.27 1.95 -12.23
CA LEU A 161 -6.03 2.16 -12.95
C LEU A 161 -6.29 2.40 -14.45
N GLU A 162 -5.38 3.12 -15.10
CA GLU A 162 -5.44 3.27 -16.57
C GLU A 162 -5.22 1.95 -17.29
N THR A 163 -4.38 1.08 -16.74
CA THR A 163 -4.13 -0.25 -17.24
C THR A 163 -3.87 -1.24 -16.12
N LEU A 164 -4.27 -2.48 -16.30
CA LEU A 164 -3.94 -3.59 -15.39
C LEU A 164 -2.82 -4.47 -15.94
N GLU A 165 -2.15 -4.03 -17.01
CA GLU A 165 -1.21 -4.85 -17.78
C GLU A 165 0.01 -5.24 -16.93
N THR A 166 0.53 -4.32 -16.11
CA THR A 166 1.67 -4.60 -15.22
C THR A 166 1.29 -5.64 -14.16
N LEU A 167 0.13 -5.51 -13.53
CA LEU A 167 -0.40 -6.49 -12.57
C LEU A 167 -0.58 -7.87 -13.23
N ARG A 168 -1.13 -7.89 -14.46
CA ARG A 168 -1.36 -9.12 -15.21
C ARG A 168 -0.06 -9.82 -15.58
N LYS A 169 0.88 -9.10 -16.19
CA LYS A 169 2.16 -9.66 -16.67
C LYS A 169 3.04 -10.16 -15.52
N ASN A 170 2.94 -9.53 -14.36
CA ASN A 170 3.66 -9.95 -13.17
C ASN A 170 2.86 -10.98 -12.32
N GLY A 171 1.73 -11.49 -12.80
CA GLY A 171 1.00 -12.60 -12.16
C GLY A 171 0.16 -12.21 -10.92
N ARG A 172 -0.11 -10.91 -10.68
CA ARG A 172 -0.92 -10.43 -9.53
C ARG A 172 -2.43 -10.42 -9.82
N LEU A 173 -2.84 -10.89 -11.01
CA LEU A 173 -4.25 -11.04 -11.43
C LEU A 173 -4.55 -12.47 -11.90
N THR A 174 -4.01 -13.48 -11.25
CA THR A 174 -4.07 -14.88 -11.71
C THR A 174 -5.51 -15.37 -11.90
N ASN A 175 -6.42 -15.00 -11.00
CA ASN A 175 -7.82 -15.42 -11.03
C ASN A 175 -8.70 -14.51 -11.92
N LEU A 176 -8.13 -13.47 -12.55
CA LEU A 176 -8.87 -12.45 -13.27
C LEU A 176 -8.49 -12.36 -14.76
N GLN A 177 -7.70 -13.30 -15.28
CA GLN A 177 -7.19 -13.29 -16.67
C GLN A 177 -8.31 -13.19 -17.72
N ALA A 178 -9.46 -13.80 -17.48
CA ALA A 178 -10.61 -13.77 -18.41
C ALA A 178 -11.29 -12.37 -18.49
N ILE A 179 -11.03 -11.46 -17.54
CA ILE A 179 -11.69 -10.16 -17.44
C ILE A 179 -10.97 -9.10 -18.27
N LEU A 180 -9.73 -9.38 -18.65
CA LEU A 180 -8.84 -8.46 -19.36
C LEU A 180 -8.95 -8.54 -20.88
N ALA A 181 -10.00 -9.16 -21.41
CA ALA A 181 -10.26 -9.20 -22.84
C ALA A 181 -10.46 -7.77 -23.38
N ASN A 182 -9.40 -7.23 -23.87
CA ASN A 182 -9.10 -6.08 -24.71
C ASN A 182 -10.29 -5.22 -25.22
N VAL A 183 -10.94 -4.49 -24.31
CA VAL A 183 -11.72 -3.32 -24.75
C VAL A 183 -11.02 -2.09 -24.16
N LEU A 184 -10.29 -1.37 -24.99
CA LEU A 184 -9.41 -0.22 -24.62
C LEU A 184 -10.09 0.85 -23.75
N SER A 185 -11.41 0.93 -23.76
CA SER A 185 -12.18 1.94 -23.04
C SER A 185 -12.80 1.44 -21.73
N ILE A 186 -12.71 0.14 -21.43
CA ILE A 186 -13.30 -0.41 -20.20
C ILE A 186 -12.31 -0.25 -19.06
N LYS A 187 -12.75 0.40 -18.00
CA LYS A 187 -12.00 0.61 -16.76
C LYS A 187 -12.69 -0.16 -15.62
N PRO A 188 -12.06 -1.21 -15.09
CA PRO A 188 -12.63 -1.92 -13.95
C PRO A 188 -12.43 -1.14 -12.66
N VAL A 189 -13.39 -1.23 -11.77
CA VAL A 189 -13.28 -0.88 -10.36
C VAL A 189 -12.83 -2.12 -9.62
N MET A 190 -11.69 -2.01 -8.98
CA MET A 190 -11.02 -3.12 -8.29
C MET A 190 -11.05 -2.91 -6.78
N SER A 191 -10.87 -3.99 -6.04
CA SER A 191 -10.72 -4.00 -4.59
C SER A 191 -9.79 -5.13 -4.16
N ALA A 192 -9.56 -5.26 -2.85
CA ALA A 192 -8.89 -6.41 -2.26
C ALA A 192 -9.86 -7.20 -1.36
N ARG A 193 -9.71 -8.52 -1.34
CA ARG A 193 -10.36 -9.42 -0.41
C ARG A 193 -9.33 -10.42 0.11
N GLU A 194 -9.10 -10.44 1.42
CA GLU A 194 -8.09 -11.30 2.05
C GLU A 194 -6.70 -11.16 1.38
N GLY A 195 -6.35 -9.93 1.00
CA GLY A 195 -5.09 -9.59 0.34
C GLY A 195 -5.02 -9.88 -1.16
N GLU A 196 -6.02 -10.54 -1.75
CA GLU A 196 -6.08 -10.80 -3.19
C GLU A 196 -6.87 -9.71 -3.93
N ILE A 197 -6.41 -9.36 -5.13
CA ILE A 197 -7.10 -8.41 -6.01
C ILE A 197 -8.37 -9.05 -6.57
N ILE A 198 -9.49 -8.34 -6.43
CA ILE A 198 -10.78 -8.73 -7.00
C ILE A 198 -11.35 -7.60 -7.87
N LYS A 199 -12.14 -7.96 -8.88
CA LYS A 199 -12.94 -7.00 -9.63
C LYS A 199 -14.32 -6.87 -8.98
N LEU A 200 -14.74 -5.63 -8.73
CA LEU A 200 -16.10 -5.32 -8.29
C LEU A 200 -17.01 -5.09 -9.49
N GLU A 201 -16.68 -4.07 -10.28
CA GLU A 201 -17.48 -3.63 -11.43
C GLU A 201 -16.59 -3.16 -12.57
N GLN A 202 -17.20 -2.69 -13.66
CA GLN A 202 -16.47 -2.06 -14.76
C GLN A 202 -17.34 -1.00 -15.46
N THR A 203 -16.71 0.05 -15.94
CA THR A 203 -17.37 1.14 -16.68
C THR A 203 -16.60 1.51 -17.94
N ARG A 204 -17.16 2.37 -18.76
CA ARG A 204 -16.43 2.99 -19.88
C ARG A 204 -15.84 4.34 -19.47
N GLY A 205 -14.54 4.46 -19.57
CA GLY A 205 -13.78 5.68 -19.27
C GLY A 205 -13.46 5.86 -17.79
N ILE A 206 -12.31 6.51 -17.55
CA ILE A 206 -11.72 6.64 -16.22
C ILE A 206 -12.61 7.42 -15.25
N ASN A 207 -13.17 8.54 -15.66
CA ASN A 207 -13.99 9.39 -14.78
C ASN A 207 -15.26 8.69 -14.29
N LYS A 208 -15.88 7.85 -15.15
CA LYS A 208 -17.04 7.04 -14.75
C LYS A 208 -16.63 5.94 -13.77
N ALA A 209 -15.43 5.34 -13.96
CA ALA A 209 -14.91 4.33 -13.06
C ALA A 209 -14.58 4.92 -11.68
N LEU A 210 -13.94 6.09 -11.62
CA LEU A 210 -13.67 6.81 -10.37
C LEU A 210 -14.96 7.18 -9.64
N LYS A 211 -15.96 7.72 -10.37
CA LYS A 211 -17.26 8.02 -9.77
C LYS A 211 -17.93 6.76 -9.21
N ARG A 212 -17.94 5.66 -9.98
CA ARG A 212 -18.54 4.39 -9.52
C ARG A 212 -17.76 3.80 -8.32
N MET A 213 -16.44 3.92 -8.28
CA MET A 213 -15.63 3.55 -7.11
C MET A 213 -16.08 4.33 -5.87
N CYS A 214 -16.27 5.65 -5.98
CA CYS A 214 -16.75 6.47 -4.86
C CYS A 214 -18.16 6.05 -4.39
N GLU A 215 -19.07 5.76 -5.32
CA GLU A 215 -20.41 5.26 -4.99
C GLU A 215 -20.31 3.92 -4.22
N ILE A 216 -19.49 2.98 -4.68
CA ILE A 216 -19.28 1.70 -4.00
C ILE A 216 -18.67 1.91 -2.59
N ILE A 217 -17.72 2.84 -2.45
CA ILE A 217 -17.16 3.19 -1.13
C ILE A 217 -18.27 3.69 -0.21
N LEU A 218 -19.10 4.64 -0.67
CA LEU A 218 -20.19 5.20 0.12
C LEU A 218 -21.27 4.18 0.48
N GLU A 219 -21.54 3.20 -0.39
CA GLU A 219 -22.46 2.09 -0.12
C GLU A 219 -21.95 1.14 0.98
N ASN A 220 -20.63 1.03 1.16
CA ASN A 220 -20.01 0.03 2.02
C ASN A 220 -19.34 0.60 3.28
N VAL A 221 -18.95 1.88 3.27
CA VAL A 221 -18.31 2.49 4.43
C VAL A 221 -19.29 2.63 5.59
N LYS A 222 -18.90 2.14 6.76
CA LYS A 222 -19.67 2.32 8.00
C LYS A 222 -18.93 3.32 8.87
N GLU A 223 -19.68 4.23 9.50
CA GLU A 223 -19.16 5.24 10.41
C GLU A 223 -17.95 6.01 9.84
N PRO A 224 -18.08 6.64 8.65
CA PRO A 224 -16.95 7.29 7.99
C PRO A 224 -16.31 8.38 8.85
N GLN A 225 -17.07 9.04 9.74
CA GLN A 225 -16.56 10.03 10.68
C GLN A 225 -15.52 9.49 11.67
N ASN A 226 -15.41 8.16 11.82
CA ASN A 226 -14.42 7.49 12.68
C ASN A 226 -13.23 6.93 11.88
N LYS A 227 -13.22 7.11 10.55
CA LYS A 227 -12.24 6.53 9.65
C LYS A 227 -11.37 7.58 8.96
N VAL A 228 -10.14 7.20 8.67
CA VAL A 228 -9.25 7.95 7.78
C VAL A 228 -9.59 7.58 6.33
N LEU A 229 -9.77 8.58 5.48
CA LEU A 229 -9.79 8.42 4.04
C LEU A 229 -8.38 8.64 3.51
N ALA A 230 -7.75 7.60 2.99
CA ALA A 230 -6.44 7.73 2.36
C ALA A 230 -6.54 7.49 0.86
N ILE A 231 -5.85 8.33 0.08
CA ILE A 231 -5.85 8.28 -1.39
C ILE A 231 -4.41 8.35 -1.87
N SER A 232 -3.93 7.28 -2.52
CA SER A 232 -2.70 7.31 -3.30
C SER A 232 -3.01 7.63 -4.76
N HIS A 233 -2.19 8.47 -5.38
CA HIS A 233 -2.27 8.75 -6.81
C HIS A 233 -0.92 8.60 -7.49
N CYS A 234 -0.92 8.15 -8.73
CA CYS A 234 0.29 8.10 -9.53
C CYS A 234 0.28 9.24 -10.57
N ASN A 235 1.06 10.30 -10.31
CA ASN A 235 1.22 11.46 -11.20
C ASN A 235 -0.12 12.12 -11.62
N CYS A 236 -1.15 12.09 -10.78
CA CYS A 236 -2.47 12.64 -11.13
C CYS A 236 -3.21 13.28 -9.93
N PRO A 237 -2.63 14.32 -9.28
CA PRO A 237 -3.21 14.94 -8.08
C PRO A 237 -4.63 15.48 -8.31
N GLU A 238 -4.97 15.93 -9.51
CA GLU A 238 -6.31 16.43 -9.83
C GLU A 238 -7.38 15.32 -9.75
N ARG A 239 -7.00 14.07 -10.08
CA ARG A 239 -7.91 12.91 -9.92
C ARG A 239 -8.09 12.57 -8.45
N ALA A 240 -7.04 12.66 -7.64
CA ALA A 240 -7.13 12.44 -6.20
C ALA A 240 -8.05 13.48 -5.54
N GLU A 241 -7.89 14.76 -5.86
CA GLU A 241 -8.77 15.83 -5.39
C GLU A 241 -10.21 15.62 -5.87
N TYR A 242 -10.42 15.19 -7.11
CA TYR A 242 -11.76 14.87 -7.63
C TYR A 242 -12.41 13.73 -6.83
N VAL A 243 -11.69 12.64 -6.56
CA VAL A 243 -12.18 11.50 -5.75
C VAL A 243 -12.50 11.95 -4.33
N LYS A 244 -11.61 12.73 -3.70
CA LYS A 244 -11.83 13.33 -2.38
C LYS A 244 -13.12 14.16 -2.36
N GLY A 245 -13.31 15.05 -3.34
CA GLY A 245 -14.49 15.89 -3.45
C GLY A 245 -15.77 15.06 -3.52
N LEU A 246 -15.82 14.04 -4.38
CA LEU A 246 -17.01 13.17 -4.52
C LEU A 246 -17.39 12.46 -3.21
N LEU A 247 -16.39 12.07 -2.39
CA LEU A 247 -16.63 11.40 -1.11
C LEU A 247 -17.05 12.41 -0.02
N LEU A 248 -16.35 13.53 0.09
CA LEU A 248 -16.63 14.57 1.09
C LEU A 248 -17.96 15.32 0.87
N ASP A 249 -18.44 15.36 -0.36
CA ASP A 249 -19.79 15.89 -0.66
C ASP A 249 -20.92 15.05 -0.02
N LYS A 250 -20.64 13.82 0.38
CA LYS A 250 -21.64 12.86 0.88
C LYS A 250 -21.48 12.49 2.35
N CYS A 251 -20.25 12.49 2.88
CA CYS A 251 -19.99 12.17 4.26
C CYS A 251 -18.71 12.85 4.75
N SER A 252 -18.51 12.93 6.07
CA SER A 252 -17.28 13.39 6.68
C SER A 252 -16.42 12.22 7.12
N PHE A 253 -15.11 12.37 7.04
CA PHE A 253 -14.13 11.43 7.56
C PHE A 253 -13.38 12.05 8.76
N LYS A 254 -12.78 11.19 9.60
CA LYS A 254 -11.94 11.62 10.75
C LYS A 254 -10.74 12.43 10.26
N ASP A 255 -10.10 11.98 9.20
CA ASP A 255 -8.97 12.63 8.54
C ASP A 255 -8.96 12.26 7.06
N VAL A 256 -8.29 13.07 6.24
CA VAL A 256 -8.12 12.82 4.80
C VAL A 256 -6.67 13.00 4.42
N VAL A 257 -6.07 11.94 3.86
CA VAL A 257 -4.67 11.91 3.45
C VAL A 257 -4.59 11.66 1.95
N ILE A 258 -3.88 12.53 1.22
CA ILE A 258 -3.55 12.31 -0.20
C ILE A 258 -2.04 12.22 -0.30
N VAL A 259 -1.55 11.19 -0.99
CA VAL A 259 -0.12 10.93 -1.19
C VAL A 259 0.18 10.54 -2.63
N ASP A 260 1.38 10.92 -3.10
CA ASP A 260 1.94 10.37 -4.33
C ASP A 260 2.39 8.92 -4.10
N THR A 261 2.29 8.08 -5.13
CA THR A 261 2.79 6.72 -5.06
C THR A 261 4.32 6.69 -5.02
N ALA A 262 4.89 5.83 -4.15
CA ALA A 262 6.30 5.44 -4.17
C ALA A 262 6.60 4.53 -5.38
N GLY A 263 7.80 3.96 -5.48
CA GLY A 263 8.25 3.28 -6.69
C GLY A 263 7.46 2.05 -7.06
N VAL A 264 7.29 1.08 -6.14
CA VAL A 264 6.55 -0.15 -6.44
C VAL A 264 5.06 0.14 -6.69
N ALA A 265 4.49 1.07 -5.93
CA ALA A 265 3.12 1.51 -6.14
C ALA A 265 2.96 2.20 -7.51
N THR A 266 3.89 3.08 -7.90
CA THR A 266 3.94 3.71 -9.24
C THR A 266 4.02 2.66 -10.35
N MET A 267 4.86 1.64 -10.18
CA MET A 267 5.05 0.58 -11.19
C MET A 267 3.74 -0.16 -11.49
N TYR A 268 2.94 -0.45 -10.45
CA TYR A 268 1.70 -1.20 -10.61
C TYR A 268 0.49 -0.31 -10.88
N ALA A 269 0.41 0.88 -10.29
CA ALA A 269 -0.67 1.82 -10.54
C ALA A 269 -0.61 2.43 -11.94
N ASN A 270 0.58 2.59 -12.49
CA ASN A 270 0.86 3.30 -13.73
C ASN A 270 0.39 4.78 -13.68
N ASP A 271 0.79 5.57 -14.66
CA ASP A 271 0.39 6.98 -14.78
C ASP A 271 -1.13 7.13 -14.76
N GLY A 272 -1.64 7.95 -13.86
CA GLY A 272 -3.07 8.22 -13.69
C GLY A 272 -3.83 7.25 -12.79
N GLY A 273 -3.16 6.30 -12.14
CA GLY A 273 -3.79 5.36 -11.21
C GLY A 273 -4.21 6.02 -9.89
N ILE A 274 -5.34 5.55 -9.33
CA ILE A 274 -5.89 5.96 -8.03
C ILE A 274 -6.12 4.73 -7.17
N VAL A 275 -5.65 4.77 -5.94
CA VAL A 275 -5.91 3.78 -4.89
C VAL A 275 -6.52 4.50 -3.69
N VAL A 276 -7.55 3.92 -3.09
CA VAL A 276 -8.26 4.48 -1.92
C VAL A 276 -8.34 3.41 -0.84
N ALA A 277 -7.98 3.77 0.40
CA ALA A 277 -8.17 2.93 1.59
C ALA A 277 -9.07 3.65 2.62
N VAL A 278 -9.99 2.90 3.23
CA VAL A 278 -10.98 3.41 4.19
C VAL A 278 -11.47 2.33 5.16
#